data_ee0c21a7ec9fc473954067f7f1929935
#
_entry.id   ee0c21a7ec9fc473954067f7f1929935
#
_cell.length_a   1.000
_cell.length_b   1.000
_cell.length_c   1.000
_cell.angle_alpha   90.00
_cell.angle_beta   90.00
_cell.angle_gamma   90.00
#
_symmetry.space_group_name_H-M   'P 1'
#
loop_
_entity.id
_entity.type
_entity.pdbx_description
1 polymer ?
#
loop_
_entity_poly.entity_id
_entity_poly.type
_entity_poly.pdbx_seq_one_letter_code
_entity_poly.pdbx_strand_id
1 'polypeptide(L)'
;MNLKIENNLIAGAKVELSSNSSDRNDKIDLIVLHCISLPEGEYNNNYPKDLFLNKLDFKKHPSFESLRDLRVSSHLLINRDGSLIQFVPFNKCAWHAGHSSFEGREDCNEFSIGIELEGTVKESFTDQQYAILNDIIGLLKREYPVKNIVGHSEIAAGRKKDPGPYFEWKRLND
;
A
#
# COMPACT_ATOMS: atom_id res chain seq x y z
N MET A 1 18.68 -5.27 -0.24
CA MET A 1 19.18 -3.92 -0.64
C MET A 1 19.28 -3.06 0.61
N ASN A 2 20.30 -2.20 0.77
CA ASN A 2 20.37 -1.36 1.97
C ASN A 2 19.56 -0.07 1.73
N LEU A 3 18.24 -0.18 1.81
CA LEU A 3 17.30 0.94 1.63
C LEU A 3 17.50 1.98 2.74
N LYS A 4 17.32 3.27 2.40
CA LYS A 4 17.39 4.41 3.32
C LYS A 4 16.18 5.32 3.10
N ILE A 5 15.79 6.05 4.14
CA ILE A 5 14.80 7.13 4.06
C ILE A 5 15.54 8.46 4.01
N GLU A 6 15.26 9.26 2.99
CA GLU A 6 15.76 10.63 2.82
C GLU A 6 14.55 11.54 2.56
N ASN A 7 14.38 12.59 3.35
CA ASN A 7 13.24 13.51 3.26
C ASN A 7 11.86 12.80 3.28
N ASN A 8 11.71 11.78 4.13
CA ASN A 8 10.51 10.93 4.25
C ASN A 8 10.18 10.10 2.99
N LEU A 9 11.13 9.90 2.10
CA LEU A 9 11.03 9.09 0.89
C LEU A 9 12.09 7.99 0.91
N ILE A 10 11.80 6.85 0.29
CA ILE A 10 12.79 5.79 0.10
C ILE A 10 13.76 6.21 -1.02
N ALA A 11 15.04 6.32 -0.68
CA ALA A 11 16.07 6.64 -1.65
C ALA A 11 16.13 5.57 -2.76
N GLY A 12 16.04 6.01 -4.01
CA GLY A 12 16.05 5.14 -5.20
C GLY A 12 14.67 4.59 -5.59
N ALA A 13 13.61 4.82 -4.81
CA ALA A 13 12.26 4.53 -5.28
C ALA A 13 11.83 5.54 -6.37
N LYS A 14 11.00 5.09 -7.30
CA LYS A 14 10.31 6.03 -8.20
C LYS A 14 9.29 6.83 -7.38
N VAL A 15 9.37 8.17 -7.43
CA VAL A 15 8.46 9.04 -6.68
C VAL A 15 7.43 9.64 -7.62
N GLU A 16 6.14 9.43 -7.30
CA GLU A 16 4.98 9.95 -8.03
C GLU A 16 3.97 10.50 -6.99
N LEU A 17 4.12 11.74 -6.58
CA LEU A 17 3.39 12.30 -5.45
C LEU A 17 1.87 12.39 -5.70
N SER A 18 1.10 11.79 -4.81
CA SER A 18 -0.36 11.84 -4.78
C SER A 18 -0.85 13.02 -3.94
N SER A 19 -1.90 13.70 -4.42
CA SER A 19 -2.64 14.69 -3.64
C SER A 19 -3.64 14.06 -2.66
N ASN A 20 -3.88 12.74 -2.76
CA ASN A 20 -4.79 12.01 -1.85
C ASN A 20 -4.06 11.68 -0.55
N SER A 21 -3.70 12.71 0.20
CA SER A 21 -2.96 12.60 1.47
C SER A 21 -3.33 13.74 2.41
N SER A 22 -3.11 13.54 3.68
CA SER A 22 -3.32 14.54 4.74
C SER A 22 -2.10 14.65 5.64
N ASP A 23 -2.07 15.68 6.48
CA ASP A 23 -1.01 15.81 7.49
C ASP A 23 -1.16 14.69 8.54
N ARG A 24 -0.02 14.19 9.00
CA ARG A 24 0.03 13.13 10.02
C ARG A 24 0.24 13.76 11.40
N ASN A 25 -0.61 13.37 12.34
CA ASN A 25 -0.51 13.82 13.73
C ASN A 25 -0.03 12.70 14.67
N ASP A 26 -0.24 11.43 14.30
CA ASP A 26 0.12 10.27 15.09
C ASP A 26 1.48 9.66 14.69
N LYS A 27 2.08 8.90 15.63
CA LYS A 27 3.28 8.11 15.34
C LYS A 27 2.93 6.89 14.50
N ILE A 28 3.81 6.57 13.58
CA ILE A 28 3.72 5.35 12.78
C ILE A 28 4.09 4.15 13.67
N ASP A 29 3.14 3.27 13.92
CA ASP A 29 3.36 2.03 14.66
C ASP A 29 2.71 0.78 14.03
N LEU A 30 2.09 0.96 12.84
CA LEU A 30 1.41 -0.08 12.07
C LEU A 30 1.84 -0.07 10.61
N ILE A 31 1.97 -1.24 10.00
CA ILE A 31 2.03 -1.43 8.54
C ILE A 31 0.78 -2.17 8.11
N VAL A 32 0.11 -1.67 7.08
CA VAL A 32 -1.07 -2.31 6.48
C VAL A 32 -0.73 -2.76 5.06
N LEU A 33 -0.90 -4.05 4.80
CA LEU A 33 -0.66 -4.66 3.51
C LEU A 33 -1.95 -4.76 2.72
N HIS A 34 -1.86 -4.41 1.45
CA HIS A 34 -2.96 -4.42 0.48
C HIS A 34 -2.56 -5.18 -0.77
N CYS A 35 -3.52 -5.41 -1.66
CA CYS A 35 -3.24 -5.74 -3.04
C CYS A 35 -4.16 -4.98 -3.99
N ILE A 36 -3.63 -4.61 -5.14
CA ILE A 36 -4.35 -3.89 -6.18
C ILE A 36 -3.97 -4.39 -7.57
N SER A 37 -4.95 -4.53 -8.43
CA SER A 37 -4.78 -4.61 -9.89
C SER A 37 -5.98 -3.97 -10.57
N LEU A 38 -5.76 -3.29 -11.67
CA LEU A 38 -6.79 -2.61 -12.44
C LEU A 38 -6.56 -2.86 -13.94
N PRO A 39 -7.53 -3.44 -14.66
CA PRO A 39 -8.66 -4.23 -14.11
C PRO A 39 -8.18 -5.38 -13.23
N GLU A 40 -9.09 -5.96 -12.41
CA GLU A 40 -8.70 -7.07 -11.52
C GLU A 40 -8.04 -8.22 -12.28
N GLY A 41 -6.82 -8.59 -11.88
CA GLY A 41 -6.02 -9.65 -12.51
C GLY A 41 -5.23 -9.20 -13.74
N GLU A 42 -5.26 -7.94 -14.12
CA GLU A 42 -4.40 -7.39 -15.17
C GLU A 42 -3.23 -6.61 -14.56
N TYR A 43 -2.02 -6.93 -15.00
CA TYR A 43 -0.77 -6.44 -14.44
C TYR A 43 0.08 -5.69 -15.46
N ASN A 44 1.20 -5.13 -15.00
CA ASN A 44 2.17 -4.42 -15.83
C ASN A 44 1.56 -3.23 -16.60
N ASN A 45 0.59 -2.56 -15.98
CA ASN A 45 -0.04 -1.36 -16.51
C ASN A 45 0.08 -0.20 -15.51
N ASN A 46 -0.39 0.99 -15.89
CA ASN A 46 -0.31 2.18 -15.06
C ASN A 46 -1.61 2.49 -14.28
N TYR A 47 -2.67 1.70 -14.42
CA TYR A 47 -3.98 2.07 -13.89
C TYR A 47 -4.03 2.21 -12.36
N PRO A 48 -3.38 1.33 -11.54
CA PRO A 48 -3.30 1.56 -10.10
C PRO A 48 -2.61 2.88 -9.75
N LYS A 49 -1.48 3.19 -10.40
CA LYS A 49 -0.79 4.47 -10.26
C LYS A 49 -1.68 5.64 -10.66
N ASP A 50 -2.34 5.54 -11.80
CA ASP A 50 -3.21 6.61 -12.32
C ASP A 50 -4.42 6.86 -11.42
N LEU A 51 -4.96 5.80 -10.76
CA LEU A 51 -5.98 5.94 -9.73
C LEU A 51 -5.46 6.78 -8.56
N PHE A 52 -4.29 6.44 -8.00
CA PHE A 52 -3.70 7.16 -6.86
C PHE A 52 -3.34 8.61 -7.20
N LEU A 53 -3.06 8.90 -8.46
CA LEU A 53 -2.75 10.25 -8.95
C LEU A 53 -3.98 11.04 -9.44
N ASN A 54 -5.20 10.49 -9.33
CA ASN A 54 -6.44 11.05 -9.88
C ASN A 54 -6.39 11.27 -11.41
N LYS A 55 -5.67 10.41 -12.13
CA LYS A 55 -5.45 10.47 -13.59
C LYS A 55 -6.08 9.29 -14.34
N LEU A 56 -6.77 8.38 -13.63
CA LEU A 56 -7.39 7.21 -14.24
C LEU A 56 -8.44 7.63 -15.27
N ASP A 57 -8.28 7.15 -16.51
CA ASP A 57 -9.31 7.32 -17.55
C ASP A 57 -10.38 6.23 -17.37
N PHE A 58 -11.51 6.61 -16.80
CA PHE A 58 -12.62 5.71 -16.49
C PHE A 58 -13.27 5.07 -17.73
N LYS A 59 -13.01 5.58 -18.94
CA LYS A 59 -13.50 5.02 -20.20
C LYS A 59 -12.69 3.82 -20.69
N LYS A 60 -11.50 3.59 -20.13
CA LYS A 60 -10.59 2.52 -20.57
C LYS A 60 -11.09 1.13 -20.23
N HIS A 61 -11.90 0.98 -19.18
CA HIS A 61 -12.48 -0.32 -18.82
C HIS A 61 -13.79 -0.13 -18.06
N PRO A 62 -14.83 -0.98 -18.28
CA PRO A 62 -16.13 -0.84 -17.63
C PRO A 62 -16.08 -0.87 -16.09
N SER A 63 -15.17 -1.67 -15.49
CA SER A 63 -15.02 -1.75 -14.04
C SER A 63 -14.51 -0.46 -13.39
N PHE A 64 -13.93 0.46 -14.16
CA PHE A 64 -13.40 1.72 -13.63
C PHE A 64 -14.50 2.73 -13.27
N GLU A 65 -15.72 2.55 -13.79
CA GLU A 65 -16.83 3.46 -13.51
C GLU A 65 -17.13 3.54 -12.00
N SER A 66 -17.03 2.43 -11.29
CA SER A 66 -17.22 2.38 -9.82
C SER A 66 -16.14 3.12 -9.02
N LEU A 67 -15.04 3.50 -9.66
CA LEU A 67 -13.90 4.18 -9.03
C LEU A 67 -13.92 5.70 -9.25
N ARG A 68 -14.88 6.23 -10.02
CA ARG A 68 -14.93 7.63 -10.49
C ARG A 68 -14.81 8.66 -9.37
N ASP A 69 -15.50 8.42 -8.27
CA ASP A 69 -15.52 9.35 -7.12
C ASP A 69 -14.55 8.94 -6.00
N LEU A 70 -13.79 7.87 -6.23
CA LEU A 70 -12.85 7.36 -5.24
C LEU A 70 -11.61 8.25 -5.19
N ARG A 71 -11.24 8.67 -3.98
CA ARG A 71 -10.01 9.41 -3.68
C ARG A 71 -9.20 8.58 -2.69
N VAL A 72 -8.24 7.85 -3.22
CA VAL A 72 -7.40 6.92 -2.46
C VAL A 72 -5.94 7.05 -2.88
N SER A 73 -5.05 6.62 -2.03
CA SER A 73 -3.63 6.46 -2.30
C SER A 73 -3.05 5.38 -1.40
N SER A 74 -1.81 5.04 -1.62
CA SER A 74 -0.97 4.26 -0.71
C SER A 74 0.35 5.00 -0.53
N HIS A 75 1.12 4.66 0.51
CA HIS A 75 2.48 5.19 0.60
C HIS A 75 3.34 4.55 -0.49
N LEU A 76 3.23 3.24 -0.68
CA LEU A 76 4.06 2.45 -1.56
C LEU A 76 3.22 1.51 -2.43
N LEU A 77 3.70 1.28 -3.66
CA LEU A 77 3.24 0.20 -4.53
C LEU A 77 4.44 -0.61 -4.99
N ILE A 78 4.38 -1.92 -4.79
CA ILE A 78 5.36 -2.90 -5.26
C ILE A 78 4.75 -3.64 -6.44
N ASN A 79 5.26 -3.40 -7.64
CA ASN A 79 4.82 -4.09 -8.86
C ASN A 79 5.27 -5.56 -8.85
N ARG A 80 4.71 -6.40 -9.75
CA ARG A 80 5.03 -7.83 -9.85
C ARG A 80 6.51 -8.12 -10.09
N ASP A 81 7.23 -7.24 -10.75
CA ASP A 81 8.67 -7.34 -11.00
C ASP A 81 9.54 -6.85 -9.81
N GLY A 82 8.93 -6.42 -8.71
CA GLY A 82 9.59 -5.85 -7.54
C GLY A 82 9.94 -4.37 -7.68
N SER A 83 9.61 -3.71 -8.78
CA SER A 83 9.81 -2.27 -8.89
C SER A 83 8.92 -1.52 -7.90
N LEU A 84 9.47 -0.45 -7.32
CA LEU A 84 8.87 0.30 -6.22
C LEU A 84 8.49 1.70 -6.65
N ILE A 85 7.24 2.08 -6.35
CA ILE A 85 6.76 3.46 -6.50
C ILE A 85 6.34 3.98 -5.13
N GLN A 86 6.74 5.21 -4.78
CA GLN A 86 6.28 5.91 -3.59
C GLN A 86 5.37 7.09 -3.98
N PHE A 87 4.16 7.13 -3.40
CA PHE A 87 3.15 8.15 -3.69
C PHE A 87 2.99 9.17 -2.57
N VAL A 88 3.22 8.79 -1.31
CA VAL A 88 3.02 9.67 -0.16
C VAL A 88 4.27 9.60 0.72
N PRO A 89 4.85 10.76 1.09
CA PRO A 89 5.94 10.80 2.07
C PRO A 89 5.48 10.25 3.45
N PHE A 90 6.37 9.60 4.18
CA PHE A 90 6.00 8.92 5.43
C PHE A 90 5.54 9.87 6.56
N ASN A 91 5.88 11.14 6.50
CA ASN A 91 5.36 12.15 7.42
C ASN A 91 3.93 12.62 7.10
N LYS A 92 3.28 12.05 6.09
CA LYS A 92 1.87 12.28 5.75
C LYS A 92 1.09 10.98 5.84
N CYS A 93 -0.23 11.09 5.96
CA CYS A 93 -1.17 9.98 5.88
C CYS A 93 -1.55 9.74 4.43
N ALA A 94 -1.32 8.54 3.90
CA ALA A 94 -1.95 8.09 2.67
C ALA A 94 -3.37 7.63 2.96
N TRP A 95 -4.27 7.76 2.00
CA TRP A 95 -5.67 7.38 2.17
C TRP A 95 -5.90 5.95 1.64
N HIS A 96 -5.44 4.95 2.41
CA HIS A 96 -5.47 3.53 2.02
C HIS A 96 -6.43 2.65 2.84
N ALA A 97 -6.70 3.03 4.10
CA ALA A 97 -7.44 2.19 5.03
C ALA A 97 -8.96 2.40 4.99
N GLY A 98 -9.41 3.62 4.62
CA GLY A 98 -10.82 4.01 4.70
C GLY A 98 -11.33 3.90 6.14
N HIS A 99 -12.62 3.60 6.30
CA HIS A 99 -13.17 3.31 7.64
C HIS A 99 -12.54 2.02 8.18
N SER A 100 -11.79 2.14 9.26
CA SER A 100 -10.91 1.09 9.76
C SER A 100 -10.64 1.25 11.25
N SER A 101 -10.33 0.13 11.91
CA SER A 101 -9.90 0.15 13.31
C SER A 101 -8.90 -0.97 13.59
N PHE A 102 -7.97 -0.72 14.50
CA PHE A 102 -7.00 -1.70 14.97
C PHE A 102 -6.72 -1.49 16.46
N GLU A 103 -6.85 -2.55 17.26
CA GLU A 103 -6.64 -2.53 18.73
C GLU A 103 -7.39 -1.38 19.43
N GLY A 104 -8.64 -1.11 19.01
CA GLY A 104 -9.49 -0.07 19.60
C GLY A 104 -9.18 1.36 19.14
N ARG A 105 -8.25 1.56 18.23
CA ARG A 105 -7.97 2.84 17.57
C ARG A 105 -8.65 2.86 16.20
N GLU A 106 -9.37 3.94 15.91
CA GLU A 106 -10.00 4.18 14.60
C GLU A 106 -9.06 4.95 13.68
N ASP A 107 -9.45 5.09 12.42
CA ASP A 107 -8.73 5.85 11.39
C ASP A 107 -7.27 5.40 11.20
N CYS A 108 -7.08 4.12 10.85
CA CYS A 108 -5.75 3.52 10.70
C CYS A 108 -4.81 4.28 9.76
N ASN A 109 -5.29 5.15 8.86
CA ASN A 109 -4.44 6.03 8.06
C ASN A 109 -3.52 6.90 8.93
N GLU A 110 -3.99 7.34 10.11
CA GLU A 110 -3.27 8.27 10.99
C GLU A 110 -1.99 7.67 11.57
N PHE A 111 -1.95 6.36 11.83
CA PHE A 111 -0.84 5.70 12.51
C PHE A 111 -0.21 4.56 11.72
N SER A 112 -0.55 4.40 10.45
CA SER A 112 -0.02 3.32 9.62
C SER A 112 0.71 3.80 8.36
N ILE A 113 1.48 2.88 7.80
CA ILE A 113 1.99 2.94 6.43
C ILE A 113 1.26 1.89 5.60
N GLY A 114 0.56 2.32 4.55
CA GLY A 114 -0.06 1.42 3.57
C GLY A 114 0.92 1.02 2.49
N ILE A 115 1.02 -0.29 2.24
CA ILE A 115 1.84 -0.86 1.18
C ILE A 115 0.95 -1.71 0.29
N GLU A 116 0.84 -1.33 -0.97
CA GLU A 116 0.15 -2.11 -2.00
C GLU A 116 1.11 -3.06 -2.71
N LEU A 117 0.68 -4.27 -2.94
CA LEU A 117 1.32 -5.20 -3.87
C LEU A 117 0.46 -5.32 -5.13
N GLU A 118 1.04 -5.14 -6.31
CA GLU A 118 0.32 -5.42 -7.56
C GLU A 118 -0.09 -6.90 -7.57
N GLY A 119 -1.41 -7.16 -7.50
CA GLY A 119 -1.93 -8.51 -7.33
C GLY A 119 -3.43 -8.54 -7.07
N THR A 120 -3.92 -9.72 -6.77
CA THR A 120 -5.32 -9.98 -6.38
C THR A 120 -5.38 -10.91 -5.17
N VAL A 121 -6.54 -10.97 -4.54
CA VAL A 121 -6.82 -11.96 -3.47
C VAL A 121 -6.95 -13.39 -3.98
N LYS A 122 -6.81 -13.64 -5.29
CA LYS A 122 -7.08 -14.93 -5.96
C LYS A 122 -5.82 -15.66 -6.38
N GLU A 123 -4.65 -15.06 -6.26
CA GLU A 123 -3.38 -15.65 -6.70
C GLU A 123 -2.18 -15.20 -5.86
N SER A 124 -1.08 -15.95 -5.99
CA SER A 124 0.15 -15.72 -5.23
C SER A 124 0.91 -14.48 -5.71
N PHE A 125 1.63 -13.88 -4.81
CA PHE A 125 2.58 -12.81 -5.06
C PHE A 125 3.93 -13.38 -5.49
N THR A 126 4.76 -12.55 -6.14
CA THR A 126 6.04 -12.99 -6.70
C THR A 126 7.16 -12.99 -5.64
N ASP A 127 8.23 -13.74 -5.92
CA ASP A 127 9.43 -13.73 -5.07
C ASP A 127 10.07 -12.33 -5.01
N GLN A 128 10.04 -11.59 -6.13
CA GLN A 128 10.55 -10.23 -6.22
C GLN A 128 9.75 -9.29 -5.29
N GLN A 129 8.41 -9.44 -5.25
CA GLN A 129 7.58 -8.64 -4.34
C GLN A 129 7.91 -8.91 -2.88
N TYR A 130 8.05 -10.19 -2.48
CA TYR A 130 8.42 -10.52 -1.10
C TYR A 130 9.83 -10.04 -0.73
N ALA A 131 10.79 -10.11 -1.66
CA ALA A 131 12.14 -9.63 -1.41
C ALA A 131 12.16 -8.13 -1.11
N ILE A 132 11.52 -7.32 -1.94
CA ILE A 132 11.42 -5.86 -1.74
C ILE A 132 10.56 -5.52 -0.52
N LEU A 133 9.44 -6.23 -0.29
CA LEU A 133 8.60 -6.02 0.88
C LEU A 133 9.37 -6.25 2.19
N ASN A 134 10.17 -7.30 2.27
CA ASN A 134 11.00 -7.57 3.45
C ASN A 134 12.08 -6.49 3.66
N ASP A 135 12.73 -6.01 2.59
CA ASP A 135 13.68 -4.90 2.68
C ASP A 135 13.00 -3.62 3.22
N ILE A 136 11.78 -3.32 2.74
CA ILE A 136 10.98 -2.18 3.18
C ILE A 136 10.55 -2.33 4.64
N ILE A 137 10.01 -3.50 5.03
CA ILE A 137 9.60 -3.77 6.42
C ILE A 137 10.79 -3.59 7.37
N GLY A 138 11.94 -4.17 7.01
CA GLY A 138 13.16 -4.01 7.82
C GLY A 138 13.63 -2.56 7.92
N LEU A 139 13.47 -1.75 6.86
CA LEU A 139 13.74 -0.32 6.90
C LEU A 139 12.77 0.39 7.83
N LEU A 140 11.47 0.17 7.67
CA LEU A 140 10.43 0.85 8.46
C LEU A 140 10.51 0.50 9.96
N LYS A 141 10.81 -0.76 10.30
CA LYS A 141 11.04 -1.18 11.70
C LYS A 141 12.28 -0.51 12.34
N ARG A 142 13.28 -0.12 11.55
CA ARG A 142 14.45 0.62 12.06
C ARG A 142 14.16 2.10 12.29
N GLU A 143 13.33 2.70 11.44
CA GLU A 143 13.09 4.15 11.43
C GLU A 143 11.85 4.55 12.28
N TYR A 144 10.90 3.65 12.45
CA TYR A 144 9.65 3.88 13.15
C TYR A 144 9.36 2.79 14.19
N PRO A 145 8.61 3.10 15.26
CA PRO A 145 8.26 2.12 16.30
C PRO A 145 7.15 1.15 15.83
N VAL A 146 7.32 0.54 14.64
CA VAL A 146 6.36 -0.40 14.07
C VAL A 146 6.23 -1.62 14.98
N LYS A 147 5.00 -1.89 15.45
CA LYS A 147 4.66 -3.01 16.33
C LYS A 147 3.99 -4.15 15.59
N ASN A 148 3.15 -3.81 14.62
CA ASN A 148 2.32 -4.79 13.93
C ASN A 148 2.37 -4.60 12.41
N ILE A 149 2.22 -5.72 11.69
CA ILE A 149 2.02 -5.77 10.25
C ILE A 149 0.76 -6.60 10.04
N VAL A 150 -0.24 -6.00 9.40
CA VAL A 150 -1.56 -6.59 9.24
C VAL A 150 -2.07 -6.45 7.81
N GLY A 151 -3.07 -7.21 7.43
CA GLY A 151 -3.80 -7.02 6.18
C GLY A 151 -4.92 -6.00 6.32
N HIS A 152 -5.34 -5.44 5.20
CA HIS A 152 -6.52 -4.57 5.16
C HIS A 152 -7.78 -5.29 5.68
N SER A 153 -7.87 -6.59 5.44
CA SER A 153 -8.96 -7.44 5.96
C SER A 153 -9.05 -7.47 7.48
N GLU A 154 -7.95 -7.24 8.19
CA GLU A 154 -7.93 -7.25 9.66
C GLU A 154 -8.40 -5.93 10.26
N ILE A 155 -8.08 -4.80 9.61
CA ILE A 155 -8.49 -3.47 10.08
C ILE A 155 -9.85 -3.01 9.56
N ALA A 156 -10.40 -3.72 8.55
CA ALA A 156 -11.68 -3.43 7.92
C ALA A 156 -12.49 -4.72 7.69
N ALA A 157 -12.61 -5.52 8.74
CA ALA A 157 -13.25 -6.83 8.71
C ALA A 157 -14.68 -6.76 8.12
N GLY A 158 -15.02 -7.72 7.27
CA GLY A 158 -16.31 -7.75 6.56
C GLY A 158 -16.42 -6.81 5.36
N ARG A 159 -15.57 -5.79 5.26
CA ARG A 159 -15.53 -4.82 4.15
C ARG A 159 -14.42 -5.10 3.15
N LYS A 160 -13.27 -5.56 3.62
CA LYS A 160 -12.06 -5.80 2.82
C LYS A 160 -11.56 -7.23 2.97
N LYS A 161 -10.85 -7.71 1.94
CA LYS A 161 -10.30 -9.08 1.88
C LYS A 161 -8.81 -9.12 1.58
N ASP A 162 -8.24 -8.00 1.14
CA ASP A 162 -6.83 -7.89 0.77
C ASP A 162 -5.89 -7.92 1.99
N PRO A 163 -4.68 -8.44 1.85
CA PRO A 163 -4.05 -8.98 0.64
C PRO A 163 -4.56 -10.38 0.23
N GLY A 164 -5.42 -11.02 1.02
CA GLY A 164 -6.10 -12.27 0.70
C GLY A 164 -5.34 -13.53 1.14
N PRO A 165 -5.97 -14.71 0.92
CA PRO A 165 -5.48 -15.99 1.46
C PRO A 165 -4.21 -16.52 0.75
N TYR A 166 -3.87 -15.98 -0.42
CA TYR A 166 -2.66 -16.36 -1.16
C TYR A 166 -1.43 -15.53 -0.76
N PHE A 167 -1.59 -14.57 0.17
CA PHE A 167 -0.46 -13.88 0.77
C PHE A 167 0.18 -14.77 1.82
N GLU A 168 1.47 -15.07 1.64
CA GLU A 168 2.21 -15.98 2.50
C GLU A 168 2.90 -15.22 3.65
N TRP A 169 2.17 -14.98 4.74
CA TRP A 169 2.66 -14.26 5.92
C TRP A 169 3.98 -14.80 6.47
N LYS A 170 4.18 -16.14 6.41
CA LYS A 170 5.42 -16.81 6.83
C LYS A 170 6.68 -16.41 6.04
N ARG A 171 6.52 -15.71 4.92
CA ARG A 171 7.64 -15.19 4.10
C ARG A 171 8.11 -13.82 4.57
N LEU A 172 7.39 -13.18 5.48
CA LEU A 172 7.86 -11.94 6.09
C LEU A 172 8.94 -12.27 7.12
N ASN A 173 10.01 -11.49 7.10
CA ASN A 173 11.07 -11.58 8.10
C ASN A 173 10.62 -10.89 9.40
N ASP A 174 10.96 -11.48 10.55
CA ASP A 174 10.69 -10.95 11.89
C ASP A 174 11.45 -9.62 12.16
#